data_3f9986b358d4fd5da26cd179fdae02b9
#
_entry.id   3f9986b358d4fd5da26cd179fdae02b9
#
_cell.length_a   1.000
_cell.length_b   1.000
_cell.length_c   1.000
_cell.angle_alpha   90.00
_cell.angle_beta   90.00
_cell.angle_gamma   90.00
#
_symmetry.space_group_name_H-M   'P 1'
#
loop_
_entity.id
_entity.type
_entity.pdbx_description
1 polymer ?
#
loop_
_entity_poly.entity_id
_entity_poly.type
_entity_poly.pdbx_seq_one_letter_code
_entity_poly.pdbx_strand_id
1 'polypeptide(L)'
;MLNMMSDQPRALSEELRVVVVGGGASGVLLTARLLDASVAQPVHVSILEPASCIAAGVAYGTEDPEHLLNVRASGMSADPSSPNDLVDWMQARGLGGPDTFLPRREFRKYLTEHLQTAAKNAAAGAHVVVQESVVGVTPSSGFTQVRLSSGLVLAADFVILAIGNPAPGIPSALASLAGTPCWVPDPWLPGALDALQDCQRIVLVGTGLTMADVALSLSRRSNLANQLEILALSRNGLLPLSHLPIQPPRSMQVIDLENDSDDVLELESKIRYRIQDRVGAEYPDENWREVIDAIRPFANALWRRFDYEQQRLFLTRVLRDWDVHRHRMSPTTAQRLSELLDSSIVTTQT
;
A
#
# COMPACT_ATOMS: atom_id res chain seq x y z
N MET A 1 9.03 7.71 -30.86
CA MET A 1 8.51 8.92 -31.56
C MET A 1 7.12 9.18 -31.03
N LEU A 2 6.94 10.21 -30.18
CA LEU A 2 5.63 10.67 -29.71
C LEU A 2 4.94 11.36 -30.89
N ASN A 3 3.93 10.71 -31.45
CA ASN A 3 3.15 11.29 -32.53
C ASN A 3 2.32 12.48 -32.01
N MET A 4 2.61 13.69 -32.47
CA MET A 4 1.74 14.86 -32.29
C MET A 4 0.45 14.57 -33.10
N MET A 5 -0.63 14.26 -32.41
CA MET A 5 -1.88 13.80 -33.00
C MET A 5 -2.87 14.95 -33.20
N SER A 6 -3.64 14.87 -34.27
CA SER A 6 -4.63 15.85 -34.73
C SER A 6 -5.80 16.04 -33.74
N ASP A 7 -6.29 17.27 -33.66
CA ASP A 7 -7.40 17.75 -32.79
C ASP A 7 -8.82 17.28 -33.21
N GLN A 8 -8.98 16.22 -34.02
CA GLN A 8 -10.31 15.79 -34.48
C GLN A 8 -10.89 14.63 -33.65
N PRO A 9 -12.20 14.64 -33.36
CA PRO A 9 -12.88 13.52 -32.70
C PRO A 9 -12.84 12.28 -33.59
N ARG A 10 -12.41 11.14 -33.02
CA ARG A 10 -12.21 9.88 -33.72
C ARG A 10 -13.45 8.99 -33.76
N ALA A 11 -13.57 8.15 -34.80
CA ALA A 11 -14.51 7.03 -34.82
C ALA A 11 -14.07 5.92 -33.88
N LEU A 12 -15.02 5.21 -33.26
CA LEU A 12 -14.78 4.14 -32.28
C LEU A 12 -13.97 2.90 -32.80
N SER A 13 -13.55 2.94 -34.06
CA SER A 13 -12.74 1.88 -34.68
C SER A 13 -11.21 2.11 -34.63
N GLU A 14 -10.77 3.24 -34.06
CA GLU A 14 -9.35 3.58 -33.96
C GLU A 14 -8.80 3.19 -32.57
N GLU A 15 -7.44 3.07 -32.50
CA GLU A 15 -6.70 2.76 -31.29
C GLU A 15 -7.06 3.71 -30.13
N LEU A 16 -7.48 3.18 -28.98
CA LEU A 16 -7.77 3.96 -27.78
C LEU A 16 -6.49 4.49 -27.15
N ARG A 17 -6.48 5.78 -26.86
CA ARG A 17 -5.38 6.46 -26.17
C ARG A 17 -5.73 6.60 -24.69
N VAL A 18 -5.07 5.85 -23.85
CA VAL A 18 -5.25 5.89 -22.40
C VAL A 18 -4.02 6.52 -21.76
N VAL A 19 -4.23 7.54 -20.95
CA VAL A 19 -3.17 8.13 -20.12
C VAL A 19 -3.38 7.69 -18.68
N VAL A 20 -2.38 7.05 -18.10
CA VAL A 20 -2.33 6.65 -16.68
C VAL A 20 -1.36 7.59 -15.96
N VAL A 21 -1.88 8.41 -15.05
CA VAL A 21 -1.08 9.34 -14.26
C VAL A 21 -0.65 8.64 -12.96
N GLY A 22 0.63 8.30 -12.89
CA GLY A 22 1.25 7.53 -11.81
C GLY A 22 1.59 6.11 -12.23
N GLY A 23 2.88 5.78 -12.19
CA GLY A 23 3.45 4.47 -12.51
C GLY A 23 3.68 3.58 -11.29
N GLY A 24 3.01 3.82 -10.16
CA GLY A 24 3.00 2.93 -9.01
C GLY A 24 2.27 1.62 -9.30
N ALA A 25 2.10 0.76 -8.28
CA ALA A 25 1.47 -0.55 -8.44
C ALA A 25 0.10 -0.49 -9.12
N SER A 26 -0.77 0.47 -8.73
CA SER A 26 -2.10 0.61 -9.31
C SER A 26 -2.06 0.94 -10.81
N GLY A 27 -1.17 1.86 -11.21
CA GLY A 27 -1.01 2.23 -12.63
C GLY A 27 -0.45 1.08 -13.47
N VAL A 28 0.52 0.35 -12.94
CA VAL A 28 1.13 -0.81 -13.60
C VAL A 28 0.12 -1.96 -13.77
N LEU A 29 -0.60 -2.32 -12.70
CA LEU A 29 -1.62 -3.37 -12.74
C LEU A 29 -2.76 -3.03 -13.69
N LEU A 30 -3.23 -1.77 -13.67
CA LEU A 30 -4.25 -1.32 -14.62
C LEU A 30 -3.77 -1.41 -16.05
N THR A 31 -2.54 -0.95 -16.33
CA THR A 31 -1.96 -1.02 -17.70
C THR A 31 -1.87 -2.47 -18.16
N ALA A 32 -1.40 -3.40 -17.33
CA ALA A 32 -1.37 -4.81 -17.66
C ALA A 32 -2.76 -5.33 -18.04
N ARG A 33 -3.80 -4.97 -17.28
CA ARG A 33 -5.19 -5.37 -17.58
C ARG A 33 -5.73 -4.76 -18.87
N LEU A 34 -5.40 -3.52 -19.17
CA LEU A 34 -5.78 -2.90 -20.46
C LEU A 34 -5.12 -3.61 -21.65
N LEU A 35 -3.87 -4.01 -21.49
CA LEU A 35 -3.14 -4.77 -22.51
C LEU A 35 -3.73 -6.17 -22.70
N ASP A 36 -4.07 -6.89 -21.64
CA ASP A 36 -4.73 -8.21 -21.69
C ASP A 36 -6.10 -8.13 -22.36
N ALA A 37 -6.83 -7.03 -22.15
CA ALA A 37 -8.16 -6.79 -22.74
C ALA A 37 -8.11 -6.28 -24.18
N SER A 38 -6.93 -5.98 -24.76
CA SER A 38 -6.76 -5.35 -26.07
C SER A 38 -7.13 -6.23 -27.27
N VAL A 39 -7.64 -7.44 -27.02
CA VAL A 39 -8.09 -8.37 -28.08
C VAL A 39 -9.23 -7.81 -28.91
N ALA A 40 -10.15 -7.06 -28.28
CA ALA A 40 -11.35 -6.53 -28.93
C ALA A 40 -11.12 -5.15 -29.56
N GLN A 41 -10.19 -4.36 -29.02
CA GLN A 41 -9.90 -3.00 -29.47
C GLN A 41 -8.43 -2.65 -29.22
N PRO A 42 -7.70 -2.12 -30.22
CA PRO A 42 -6.34 -1.63 -30.02
C PRO A 42 -6.29 -0.55 -28.94
N VAL A 43 -5.30 -0.64 -28.06
CA VAL A 43 -5.10 0.33 -26.96
C VAL A 43 -3.64 0.77 -26.88
N HIS A 44 -3.42 2.09 -26.77
CA HIS A 44 -2.12 2.67 -26.45
C HIS A 44 -2.17 3.32 -25.07
N VAL A 45 -1.35 2.82 -24.16
CA VAL A 45 -1.29 3.33 -22.78
C VAL A 45 -0.03 4.14 -22.55
N SER A 46 -0.18 5.42 -22.18
CA SER A 46 0.93 6.26 -21.72
C SER A 46 0.94 6.31 -20.19
N ILE A 47 1.95 5.71 -19.56
CA ILE A 47 2.16 5.78 -18.11
C ILE A 47 3.05 6.99 -17.83
N LEU A 48 2.53 7.96 -17.09
CA LEU A 48 3.27 9.17 -16.70
C LEU A 48 3.77 9.00 -15.26
N GLU A 49 5.09 8.81 -15.11
CA GLU A 49 5.76 8.59 -13.83
C GLU A 49 7.06 9.39 -13.77
N PRO A 50 7.18 10.40 -12.89
CA PRO A 50 8.40 11.20 -12.81
C PRO A 50 9.61 10.42 -12.31
N ALA A 51 9.40 9.37 -11.50
CA ALA A 51 10.49 8.53 -11.04
C ALA A 51 11.05 7.63 -12.15
N SER A 52 12.32 7.25 -12.02
CA SER A 52 13.00 6.36 -12.98
C SER A 52 12.52 4.91 -12.93
N CYS A 53 11.69 4.55 -11.95
CA CYS A 53 11.31 3.18 -11.63
C CYS A 53 9.79 3.06 -11.55
N ILE A 54 9.18 2.27 -12.44
CA ILE A 54 7.75 1.94 -12.38
C ILE A 54 7.48 0.86 -11.32
N ALA A 55 6.22 0.67 -10.98
CA ALA A 55 5.73 -0.24 -9.94
C ALA A 55 6.22 0.11 -8.53
N ALA A 56 7.04 1.14 -8.36
CA ALA A 56 7.61 1.55 -7.09
C ALA A 56 6.57 2.24 -6.20
N GLY A 57 6.14 3.43 -6.55
CA GLY A 57 5.33 4.27 -5.69
C GLY A 57 5.94 4.39 -4.29
N VAL A 58 5.16 4.86 -3.33
CA VAL A 58 5.61 4.95 -1.91
C VAL A 58 5.76 3.55 -1.29
N ALA A 59 4.88 2.60 -1.66
CA ALA A 59 4.83 1.30 -0.99
C ALA A 59 5.99 0.36 -1.34
N TYR A 60 6.47 0.39 -2.59
CA TYR A 60 7.46 -0.58 -3.11
C TYR A 60 8.73 0.08 -3.63
N GLY A 61 8.90 1.39 -3.41
CA GLY A 61 10.08 2.17 -3.82
C GLY A 61 11.31 1.95 -2.93
N THR A 62 11.15 1.37 -1.76
CA THR A 62 12.25 1.10 -0.84
C THR A 62 13.23 0.06 -1.39
N GLU A 63 14.52 0.28 -1.18
CA GLU A 63 15.59 -0.70 -1.48
C GLU A 63 15.99 -1.54 -0.26
N ASP A 64 15.47 -1.20 0.92
CA ASP A 64 15.79 -1.93 2.15
C ASP A 64 15.18 -3.35 2.10
N PRO A 65 16.02 -4.41 2.18
CA PRO A 65 15.54 -5.79 2.10
C PRO A 65 14.66 -6.21 3.27
N GLU A 66 14.71 -5.46 4.36
CA GLU A 66 13.94 -5.73 5.58
C GLU A 66 12.54 -5.10 5.57
N HIS A 67 12.26 -4.24 4.61
CA HIS A 67 10.91 -3.72 4.42
C HIS A 67 10.05 -4.78 3.72
N LEU A 68 9.44 -5.63 4.53
CA LEU A 68 8.61 -6.72 4.06
C LEU A 68 7.20 -6.26 3.71
N LEU A 69 6.54 -7.02 2.86
CA LEU A 69 5.08 -6.92 2.70
C LEU A 69 4.41 -7.22 4.05
N ASN A 70 3.28 -6.59 4.28
CA ASN A 70 2.41 -6.86 5.43
C ASN A 70 1.26 -7.83 5.09
N VAL A 71 1.37 -8.50 3.96
CA VAL A 71 0.46 -9.55 3.48
C VAL A 71 1.31 -10.69 2.94
N ARG A 72 0.87 -11.93 3.17
CA ARG A 72 1.54 -13.13 2.63
C ARG A 72 1.46 -13.19 1.11
N ALA A 73 2.42 -13.86 0.51
CA ALA A 73 2.48 -14.07 -0.94
C ALA A 73 1.19 -14.65 -1.50
N SER A 74 0.55 -15.60 -0.81
CA SER A 74 -0.74 -16.20 -1.20
C SER A 74 -1.92 -15.21 -1.30
N GLY A 75 -1.76 -13.99 -0.77
CA GLY A 75 -2.78 -12.94 -0.84
C GLY A 75 -2.43 -11.76 -1.73
N MET A 76 -1.38 -11.86 -2.55
CA MET A 76 -0.79 -10.71 -3.26
C MET A 76 -0.60 -10.94 -4.78
N SER A 77 -1.31 -11.92 -5.38
CA SER A 77 -1.26 -12.12 -6.83
C SER A 77 -1.72 -10.86 -7.58
N ALA A 78 -1.01 -10.51 -8.66
CA ALA A 78 -1.36 -9.45 -9.59
C ALA A 78 -2.53 -9.85 -10.50
N ASP A 79 -2.73 -11.14 -10.69
CA ASP A 79 -3.80 -11.70 -11.52
C ASP A 79 -4.87 -12.40 -10.69
N PRO A 80 -6.11 -11.84 -10.61
CA PRO A 80 -7.23 -12.51 -9.92
C PRO A 80 -7.60 -13.88 -10.51
N SER A 81 -7.33 -14.11 -11.80
CA SER A 81 -7.58 -15.40 -12.44
C SER A 81 -6.52 -16.47 -12.11
N SER A 82 -5.37 -16.04 -11.61
CA SER A 82 -4.22 -16.85 -11.21
C SER A 82 -3.81 -16.54 -9.77
N PRO A 83 -4.56 -16.98 -8.75
CA PRO A 83 -4.33 -16.57 -7.35
C PRO A 83 -2.94 -16.92 -6.81
N ASN A 84 -2.27 -17.91 -7.42
CA ASN A 84 -0.93 -18.36 -7.03
C ASN A 84 0.21 -17.72 -7.84
N ASP A 85 -0.08 -16.82 -8.78
CA ASP A 85 0.92 -16.28 -9.71
C ASP A 85 2.17 -15.70 -9.00
N LEU A 86 1.98 -14.93 -7.92
CA LEU A 86 3.13 -14.46 -7.12
C LEU A 86 3.89 -15.61 -6.44
N VAL A 87 3.17 -16.60 -5.92
CA VAL A 87 3.79 -17.77 -5.24
C VAL A 87 4.64 -18.56 -6.23
N ASP A 88 4.12 -18.81 -7.43
CA ASP A 88 4.81 -19.53 -8.50
C ASP A 88 6.05 -18.73 -8.97
N TRP A 89 5.91 -17.40 -9.13
CA TRP A 89 7.02 -16.48 -9.47
C TRP A 89 8.13 -16.53 -8.42
N MET A 90 7.77 -16.58 -7.13
CA MET A 90 8.72 -16.67 -6.02
C MET A 90 9.40 -18.02 -5.95
N GLN A 91 8.66 -19.11 -6.10
CA GLN A 91 9.21 -20.47 -6.06
C GLN A 91 10.22 -20.71 -7.18
N ALA A 92 9.93 -20.22 -8.39
CA ALA A 92 10.87 -20.28 -9.51
C ALA A 92 12.20 -19.56 -9.26
N ARG A 93 12.25 -18.66 -8.25
CA ARG A 93 13.45 -17.87 -7.85
C ARG A 93 14.03 -18.25 -6.50
N GLY A 94 13.48 -19.26 -5.84
CA GLY A 94 13.90 -19.68 -4.50
C GLY A 94 13.64 -18.65 -3.41
N LEU A 95 12.61 -17.78 -3.58
CA LEU A 95 12.27 -16.69 -2.66
C LEU A 95 11.27 -17.09 -1.58
N GLY A 96 10.83 -18.35 -1.54
CA GLY A 96 9.90 -18.87 -0.54
C GLY A 96 8.60 -19.41 -1.11
N GLY A 97 7.56 -19.48 -0.28
CA GLY A 97 6.27 -20.09 -0.58
C GLY A 97 5.07 -19.22 -0.16
N PRO A 98 3.87 -19.81 -0.08
CA PRO A 98 2.61 -19.08 0.11
C PRO A 98 2.55 -18.26 1.42
N ASP A 99 3.20 -18.71 2.48
CA ASP A 99 3.24 -18.00 3.77
C ASP A 99 4.36 -16.97 3.91
N THR A 100 5.19 -16.81 2.89
CA THR A 100 6.32 -15.87 2.90
C THR A 100 5.83 -14.41 2.83
N PHE A 101 6.45 -13.55 3.60
CA PHE A 101 6.33 -12.09 3.50
C PHE A 101 7.52 -11.57 2.69
N LEU A 102 7.26 -11.29 1.42
CA LEU A 102 8.30 -10.92 0.46
C LEU A 102 8.83 -9.49 0.74
N PRO A 103 10.13 -9.21 0.55
CA PRO A 103 10.63 -7.83 0.52
C PRO A 103 9.89 -6.99 -0.53
N ARG A 104 9.54 -5.75 -0.18
CA ARG A 104 8.75 -4.85 -1.06
C ARG A 104 9.45 -4.60 -2.40
N ARG A 105 10.78 -4.52 -2.43
CA ARG A 105 11.56 -4.39 -3.66
C ARG A 105 11.41 -5.60 -4.60
N GLU A 106 11.27 -6.81 -4.07
CA GLU A 106 11.06 -8.00 -4.88
C GLU A 106 9.63 -8.04 -5.45
N PHE A 107 8.64 -7.59 -4.67
CA PHE A 107 7.29 -7.43 -5.18
C PHE A 107 7.21 -6.39 -6.32
N ARG A 108 7.98 -5.30 -6.25
CA ARG A 108 8.12 -4.35 -7.36
C ARG A 108 8.65 -5.03 -8.63
N LYS A 109 9.66 -5.91 -8.51
CA LYS A 109 10.18 -6.67 -9.66
C LYS A 109 9.10 -7.55 -10.27
N TYR A 110 8.37 -8.29 -9.43
CA TYR A 110 7.24 -9.10 -9.87
C TYR A 110 6.20 -8.28 -10.65
N LEU A 111 5.77 -7.14 -10.14
CA LEU A 111 4.81 -6.26 -10.83
C LEU A 111 5.36 -5.73 -12.16
N THR A 112 6.65 -5.41 -12.22
CA THR A 112 7.31 -4.95 -13.44
C THR A 112 7.34 -6.06 -14.49
N GLU A 113 7.69 -7.27 -14.11
CA GLU A 113 7.71 -8.43 -15.01
C GLU A 113 6.30 -8.84 -15.46
N HIS A 114 5.30 -8.70 -14.57
CA HIS A 114 3.90 -8.93 -14.90
C HIS A 114 3.43 -7.99 -16.02
N LEU A 115 3.72 -6.69 -15.93
CA LEU A 115 3.44 -5.72 -17.01
C LEU A 115 4.17 -6.08 -18.31
N GLN A 116 5.45 -6.47 -18.22
CA GLN A 116 6.23 -6.86 -19.39
C GLN A 116 5.64 -8.09 -20.09
N THR A 117 5.12 -9.03 -19.30
CA THR A 117 4.45 -10.24 -19.82
C THR A 117 3.13 -9.88 -20.50
N ALA A 118 2.30 -9.05 -19.87
CA ALA A 118 1.08 -8.55 -20.50
C ALA A 118 1.37 -7.81 -21.81
N ALA A 119 2.41 -6.98 -21.85
CA ALA A 119 2.81 -6.26 -23.06
C ALA A 119 3.30 -7.18 -24.18
N LYS A 120 4.00 -8.26 -23.87
CA LYS A 120 4.43 -9.25 -24.87
C LYS A 120 3.27 -10.05 -25.46
N ASN A 121 2.25 -10.31 -24.64
CA ASN A 121 1.10 -11.14 -25.00
C ASN A 121 -0.05 -10.32 -25.60
N ALA A 122 0.02 -8.99 -25.53
CA ALA A 122 -1.01 -8.10 -26.03
C ALA A 122 -1.24 -8.30 -27.54
N ALA A 123 -2.50 -8.58 -27.93
CA ALA A 123 -2.85 -8.83 -29.32
C ALA A 123 -2.83 -7.55 -30.18
N ALA A 124 -3.25 -6.42 -29.61
CA ALA A 124 -3.33 -5.13 -30.28
C ALA A 124 -3.14 -3.96 -29.28
N GLY A 125 -2.20 -4.12 -28.34
CA GLY A 125 -1.93 -3.14 -27.30
C GLY A 125 -0.47 -2.77 -27.23
N ALA A 126 -0.21 -1.52 -26.86
CA ALA A 126 1.13 -1.01 -26.59
C ALA A 126 1.11 -0.10 -25.36
N HIS A 127 2.26 0.01 -24.70
CA HIS A 127 2.44 1.02 -23.65
C HIS A 127 3.78 1.75 -23.80
N VAL A 128 3.82 2.96 -23.27
CA VAL A 128 5.04 3.74 -23.10
C VAL A 128 5.09 4.32 -21.70
N VAL A 129 6.28 4.34 -21.11
CA VAL A 129 6.53 5.05 -19.84
C VAL A 129 7.19 6.37 -20.17
N VAL A 130 6.60 7.46 -19.69
CA VAL A 130 7.11 8.82 -19.87
C VAL A 130 7.52 9.36 -18.49
N GLN A 131 8.81 9.67 -18.34
CA GLN A 131 9.38 10.15 -17.08
C GLN A 131 9.14 11.65 -16.89
N GLU A 132 7.86 12.01 -16.73
CA GLU A 132 7.46 13.40 -16.50
C GLU A 132 6.30 13.49 -15.51
N SER A 133 6.21 14.64 -14.86
CA SER A 133 5.07 14.97 -14.01
C SER A 133 3.92 15.57 -14.83
N VAL A 134 2.69 15.21 -14.44
CA VAL A 134 1.49 15.87 -14.94
C VAL A 134 1.22 17.13 -14.13
N VAL A 135 1.07 18.27 -14.80
CA VAL A 135 0.80 19.57 -14.19
C VAL A 135 -0.62 20.06 -14.45
N GLY A 136 -1.37 19.39 -15.31
CA GLY A 136 -2.76 19.74 -15.58
C GLY A 136 -3.48 18.71 -16.42
N VAL A 137 -4.77 18.53 -16.14
CA VAL A 137 -5.70 17.70 -16.91
C VAL A 137 -6.92 18.57 -17.22
N THR A 138 -7.23 18.72 -18.49
CA THR A 138 -8.31 19.59 -18.95
C THR A 138 -9.20 18.86 -19.95
N PRO A 139 -10.49 18.63 -19.62
CA PRO A 139 -11.45 18.09 -20.60
C PRO A 139 -11.57 19.01 -21.82
N SER A 140 -11.71 18.41 -23.00
CA SER A 140 -11.97 19.07 -24.25
C SER A 140 -13.09 18.35 -25.00
N SER A 141 -13.54 18.89 -26.13
CA SER A 141 -14.60 18.25 -26.91
C SER A 141 -14.08 16.96 -27.57
N GLY A 142 -14.54 15.81 -27.05
CA GLY A 142 -14.21 14.48 -27.57
C GLY A 142 -12.88 13.87 -27.12
N PHE A 143 -12.07 14.57 -26.31
CA PHE A 143 -10.82 14.06 -25.73
C PHE A 143 -10.43 14.85 -24.45
N THR A 144 -9.41 14.39 -23.76
CA THR A 144 -8.84 15.09 -22.60
C THR A 144 -7.40 15.48 -22.88
N GLN A 145 -7.03 16.72 -22.56
CA GLN A 145 -5.66 17.21 -22.64
C GLN A 145 -4.93 16.95 -21.32
N VAL A 146 -3.74 16.34 -21.41
CA VAL A 146 -2.85 16.11 -20.26
C VAL A 146 -1.57 16.89 -20.49
N ARG A 147 -1.32 17.91 -19.66
CA ARG A 147 -0.15 18.78 -19.77
C ARG A 147 0.95 18.27 -18.83
N LEU A 148 2.13 18.09 -19.40
CA LEU A 148 3.33 17.63 -18.70
C LEU A 148 4.18 18.81 -18.21
N SER A 149 5.12 18.52 -17.31
CA SER A 149 6.06 19.51 -16.75
C SER A 149 6.97 20.15 -17.80
N SER A 150 7.29 19.45 -18.88
CA SER A 150 8.03 19.99 -20.05
C SER A 150 7.22 20.97 -20.89
N GLY A 151 5.90 21.09 -20.66
CA GLY A 151 4.98 21.83 -21.52
C GLY A 151 4.36 21.02 -22.65
N LEU A 152 4.79 19.76 -22.85
CA LEU A 152 4.14 18.85 -23.79
C LEU A 152 2.70 18.60 -23.38
N VAL A 153 1.80 18.52 -24.37
CA VAL A 153 0.39 18.20 -24.17
C VAL A 153 0.07 16.88 -24.87
N LEU A 154 -0.45 15.92 -24.13
CA LEU A 154 -0.94 14.66 -24.68
C LEU A 154 -2.47 14.73 -24.80
N ALA A 155 -3.01 14.23 -25.92
CA ALA A 155 -4.44 14.02 -26.10
C ALA A 155 -4.79 12.57 -25.71
N ALA A 156 -5.78 12.40 -24.86
CA ALA A 156 -6.23 11.11 -24.37
C ALA A 156 -7.74 10.94 -24.54
N ASP A 157 -8.19 9.75 -24.87
CA ASP A 157 -9.60 9.38 -24.88
C ASP A 157 -10.03 9.09 -23.44
N PHE A 158 -9.13 8.53 -22.62
CA PHE A 158 -9.33 8.31 -21.18
C PHE A 158 -8.09 8.73 -20.39
N VAL A 159 -8.31 9.38 -19.24
CA VAL A 159 -7.27 9.69 -18.26
C VAL A 159 -7.63 9.03 -16.95
N ILE A 160 -6.69 8.28 -16.39
CA ILE A 160 -6.86 7.54 -15.15
C ILE A 160 -5.84 8.05 -14.13
N LEU A 161 -6.34 8.54 -13.01
CA LEU A 161 -5.51 9.06 -11.93
C LEU A 161 -5.12 7.92 -10.97
N ALA A 162 -3.89 7.44 -11.08
CA ALA A 162 -3.28 6.43 -10.21
C ALA A 162 -2.17 7.06 -9.34
N ILE A 163 -2.43 8.27 -8.84
CA ILE A 163 -1.46 9.17 -8.20
C ILE A 163 -1.02 8.74 -6.79
N GLY A 164 -1.57 7.65 -6.26
CA GLY A 164 -1.26 7.16 -4.92
C GLY A 164 -1.72 8.10 -3.81
N ASN A 165 -1.03 8.04 -2.67
CA ASN A 165 -1.29 8.92 -1.54
C ASN A 165 -0.46 10.19 -1.65
N PRO A 166 -1.00 11.35 -1.20
CA PRO A 166 -0.22 12.58 -1.12
C PRO A 166 0.92 12.44 -0.08
N ALA A 167 1.91 13.31 -0.18
CA ALA A 167 2.94 13.41 0.83
C ALA A 167 2.35 13.66 2.22
N PRO A 168 2.97 13.16 3.30
CA PRO A 168 2.50 13.35 4.66
C PRO A 168 2.38 14.84 5.01
N GLY A 169 1.27 15.23 5.62
CA GLY A 169 1.11 16.56 6.18
C GLY A 169 1.89 16.73 7.48
N ILE A 170 2.31 17.95 7.79
CA ILE A 170 2.95 18.26 9.08
C ILE A 170 1.85 18.52 10.11
N PRO A 171 1.84 17.81 11.26
CA PRO A 171 0.93 18.13 12.35
C PRO A 171 1.09 19.59 12.78
N SER A 172 -0.01 20.30 13.02
CA SER A 172 0.03 21.75 13.35
C SER A 172 0.92 22.07 14.55
N ALA A 173 0.97 21.19 15.55
CA ALA A 173 1.84 21.33 16.72
C ALA A 173 3.35 21.27 16.38
N LEU A 174 3.71 20.72 15.22
CA LEU A 174 5.09 20.55 14.76
C LEU A 174 5.44 21.48 13.59
N ALA A 175 4.54 22.39 13.21
CA ALA A 175 4.72 23.26 12.05
C ALA A 175 6.01 24.12 12.12
N SER A 176 6.47 24.46 13.33
CA SER A 176 7.72 25.23 13.54
C SER A 176 8.98 24.42 13.18
N LEU A 177 8.90 23.11 13.05
CA LEU A 177 10.02 22.25 12.64
C LEU A 177 10.16 22.16 11.13
N ALA A 178 9.14 22.57 10.37
CA ALA A 178 9.15 22.52 8.91
C ALA A 178 10.38 23.21 8.32
N GLY A 179 11.11 22.51 7.46
CA GLY A 179 12.32 23.05 6.80
C GLY A 179 13.56 23.12 7.69
N THR A 180 13.50 22.70 8.95
CA THR A 180 14.69 22.59 9.80
C THR A 180 15.48 21.31 9.48
N PRO A 181 16.81 21.27 9.67
CA PRO A 181 17.61 20.06 9.41
C PRO A 181 17.24 18.84 10.25
N CYS A 182 16.54 19.05 11.39
CA CYS A 182 16.10 17.96 12.26
C CYS A 182 14.72 17.40 11.91
N TRP A 183 14.07 17.89 10.86
CA TRP A 183 12.77 17.45 10.42
C TRP A 183 12.84 16.64 9.12
N VAL A 184 12.48 15.36 9.16
CA VAL A 184 12.32 14.49 7.99
C VAL A 184 10.83 14.35 7.71
N PRO A 185 10.29 15.03 6.69
CA PRO A 185 8.85 15.03 6.42
C PRO A 185 8.35 13.69 5.87
N ASP A 186 9.16 13.00 5.09
CA ASP A 186 8.82 11.73 4.45
C ASP A 186 10.02 10.77 4.52
N PRO A 187 9.94 9.70 5.32
CA PRO A 187 11.04 8.74 5.46
C PRO A 187 11.24 7.86 4.22
N TRP A 188 10.30 7.90 3.27
CA TRP A 188 10.36 7.09 2.05
C TRP A 188 11.13 7.76 0.91
N LEU A 189 11.48 9.04 1.06
CA LEU A 189 12.31 9.72 0.07
C LEU A 189 13.72 9.12 0.05
N PRO A 190 14.34 9.01 -1.13
CA PRO A 190 15.72 8.53 -1.25
C PRO A 190 16.67 9.33 -0.36
N GLY A 191 17.46 8.63 0.47
CA GLY A 191 18.41 9.27 1.38
C GLY A 191 17.82 9.95 2.62
N ALA A 192 16.50 9.96 2.81
CA ALA A 192 15.86 10.65 3.93
C ALA A 192 16.36 10.17 5.31
N LEU A 193 16.62 8.89 5.46
CA LEU A 193 17.14 8.31 6.71
C LEU A 193 18.67 8.42 6.85
N ASP A 194 19.40 8.76 5.78
CA ASP A 194 20.86 8.82 5.82
C ASP A 194 21.33 10.01 6.68
N ALA A 195 20.58 11.09 6.71
CA ALA A 195 20.85 12.25 7.56
C ALA A 195 20.73 11.96 9.07
N LEU A 196 20.09 10.83 9.43
CA LEU A 196 19.84 10.47 10.83
C LEU A 196 20.84 9.45 11.39
N GLN A 197 21.82 8.98 10.59
CA GLN A 197 22.75 7.91 10.98
C GLN A 197 23.62 8.28 12.20
N ASP A 198 23.92 9.57 12.38
CA ASP A 198 24.73 10.07 13.49
C ASP A 198 23.89 10.71 14.61
N CYS A 199 22.56 10.57 14.55
CA CYS A 199 21.66 11.08 15.59
C CYS A 199 21.55 10.05 16.73
N GLN A 200 21.81 10.49 17.98
CA GLN A 200 21.63 9.67 19.17
C GLN A 200 20.15 9.53 19.55
N ARG A 201 19.37 10.59 19.41
CA ARG A 201 17.95 10.61 19.79
C ARG A 201 17.09 11.00 18.60
N ILE A 202 16.12 10.15 18.31
CA ILE A 202 15.19 10.30 17.18
C ILE A 202 13.77 10.17 17.72
N VAL A 203 12.88 11.06 17.28
CA VAL A 203 11.46 11.01 17.57
C VAL A 203 10.70 10.60 16.31
N LEU A 204 9.94 9.52 16.38
CA LEU A 204 9.03 9.08 15.32
C LEU A 204 7.60 9.47 15.69
N VAL A 205 6.94 10.22 14.82
CA VAL A 205 5.54 10.64 15.03
C VAL A 205 4.60 9.64 14.38
N GLY A 206 3.97 8.84 15.20
CA GLY A 206 3.14 7.70 14.84
C GLY A 206 3.74 6.37 15.27
N THR A 207 2.87 5.37 15.57
CA THR A 207 3.25 4.02 15.99
C THR A 207 2.70 2.95 15.05
N GLY A 208 2.49 3.28 13.77
CA GLY A 208 2.00 2.36 12.75
C GLY A 208 3.12 1.54 12.08
N LEU A 209 2.77 0.84 10.97
CA LEU A 209 3.71 0.01 10.22
C LEU A 209 4.94 0.79 9.72
N THR A 210 4.76 2.06 9.31
CA THR A 210 5.88 2.92 8.90
C THR A 210 6.89 3.13 10.03
N MET A 211 6.42 3.32 11.27
CA MET A 211 7.30 3.44 12.43
C MET A 211 8.14 2.18 12.60
N ALA A 212 7.54 0.99 12.49
CA ALA A 212 8.26 -0.27 12.61
C ALA A 212 9.37 -0.39 11.54
N ASP A 213 9.04 -0.13 10.26
CA ASP A 213 10.01 -0.17 9.17
C ASP A 213 11.16 0.84 9.39
N VAL A 214 10.82 2.08 9.77
CA VAL A 214 11.82 3.14 9.99
C VAL A 214 12.69 2.84 11.20
N ALA A 215 12.13 2.38 12.33
CA ALA A 215 12.89 2.02 13.51
C ALA A 215 13.89 0.89 13.22
N LEU A 216 13.47 -0.14 12.49
CA LEU A 216 14.35 -1.24 12.06
C LEU A 216 15.45 -0.75 11.11
N SER A 217 15.15 0.15 10.18
CA SER A 217 16.17 0.73 9.30
C SER A 217 17.18 1.57 10.06
N LEU A 218 16.73 2.42 10.98
CA LEU A 218 17.59 3.27 11.79
C LEU A 218 18.49 2.47 12.71
N SER A 219 17.96 1.44 13.38
CA SER A 219 18.74 0.59 14.29
C SER A 219 19.90 -0.14 13.59
N ARG A 220 19.75 -0.46 12.31
CA ARG A 220 20.80 -1.14 11.52
C ARG A 220 21.80 -0.18 10.88
N ARG A 221 21.36 1.03 10.53
CA ARG A 221 22.18 2.02 9.80
C ARG A 221 22.91 2.97 10.74
N SER A 222 22.51 3.05 12.01
CA SER A 222 23.10 3.97 12.96
C SER A 222 24.56 3.62 13.22
N ASN A 223 25.44 4.61 13.09
CA ASN A 223 26.83 4.53 13.52
C ASN A 223 26.97 4.47 15.05
N LEU A 224 25.88 4.79 15.78
CA LEU A 224 25.79 4.89 17.22
C LEU A 224 24.86 3.82 17.81
N ALA A 225 24.88 2.60 17.27
CA ALA A 225 23.94 1.53 17.61
C ALA A 225 23.72 1.32 19.12
N ASN A 226 24.81 1.43 19.93
CA ASN A 226 24.75 1.30 21.39
C ASN A 226 24.29 2.54 22.14
N GLN A 227 24.02 3.65 21.45
CA GLN A 227 23.59 4.94 22.02
C GLN A 227 22.32 5.47 21.37
N LEU A 228 21.76 4.72 20.42
CA LEU A 228 20.56 5.13 19.71
C LEU A 228 19.33 5.00 20.62
N GLU A 229 18.60 6.09 20.74
CA GLU A 229 17.33 6.16 21.43
C GLU A 229 16.23 6.61 20.44
N ILE A 230 15.24 5.79 20.24
CA ILE A 230 14.09 6.09 19.37
C ILE A 230 12.84 6.20 20.25
N LEU A 231 12.23 7.38 20.25
CA LEU A 231 10.93 7.61 20.92
C LEU A 231 9.82 7.64 19.87
N ALA A 232 8.91 6.68 19.91
CA ALA A 232 7.74 6.65 19.04
C ALA A 232 6.51 7.23 19.78
N LEU A 233 5.98 8.34 19.24
CA LEU A 233 4.84 9.06 19.84
C LEU A 233 3.56 8.80 19.07
N SER A 234 2.47 8.50 19.78
CA SER A 234 1.14 8.48 19.17
C SER A 234 0.04 8.74 20.20
N ARG A 235 -1.14 9.13 19.71
CA ARG A 235 -2.27 9.46 20.59
C ARG A 235 -2.76 8.31 21.48
N ASN A 236 -2.50 7.05 21.13
CA ASN A 236 -3.04 5.88 21.81
C ASN A 236 -1.95 4.85 22.20
N GLY A 237 -0.68 5.05 21.83
CA GLY A 237 0.43 4.13 22.12
C GLY A 237 0.32 2.74 21.50
N LEU A 238 -0.73 2.47 20.69
CA LEU A 238 -0.97 1.14 20.14
C LEU A 238 0.01 0.84 19.00
N LEU A 239 0.57 -0.36 19.01
CA LEU A 239 1.43 -0.91 17.97
C LEU A 239 0.65 -1.86 17.06
N PRO A 240 1.01 -1.98 15.77
CA PRO A 240 0.46 -3.01 14.90
C PRO A 240 0.73 -4.41 15.46
N LEU A 241 -0.24 -5.30 15.35
CA LEU A 241 -0.10 -6.67 15.79
C LEU A 241 0.62 -7.54 14.74
N SER A 242 1.10 -8.71 15.13
CA SER A 242 1.76 -9.65 14.23
C SER A 242 0.77 -10.56 13.52
N HIS A 243 1.11 -10.98 12.30
CA HIS A 243 0.57 -12.20 11.70
C HIS A 243 1.07 -13.46 12.44
N LEU A 244 0.36 -14.58 12.27
CA LEU A 244 0.91 -15.89 12.62
C LEU A 244 1.99 -16.31 11.60
N PRO A 245 2.92 -17.19 11.95
CA PRO A 245 3.87 -17.75 10.98
C PRO A 245 3.17 -18.48 9.81
N ILE A 246 2.13 -19.24 10.11
CA ILE A 246 1.32 -19.99 9.12
C ILE A 246 -0.11 -19.46 9.18
N GLN A 247 -0.75 -19.30 8.02
CA GLN A 247 -2.15 -18.90 7.94
C GLN A 247 -3.07 -20.07 8.28
N PRO A 248 -3.90 -19.95 9.32
CA PRO A 248 -4.92 -20.97 9.58
C PRO A 248 -5.97 -21.00 8.45
N PRO A 249 -6.62 -22.14 8.21
CA PRO A 249 -7.72 -22.23 7.26
C PRO A 249 -8.84 -21.26 7.62
N ARG A 250 -9.40 -20.55 6.64
CA ARG A 250 -10.58 -19.70 6.86
C ARG A 250 -11.82 -20.56 7.02
N SER A 251 -12.41 -20.59 8.21
CA SER A 251 -13.57 -21.44 8.49
C SER A 251 -14.79 -20.73 9.07
N MET A 252 -14.75 -19.39 9.22
CA MET A 252 -15.76 -18.67 10.02
C MET A 252 -16.52 -17.64 9.21
N GLN A 253 -17.87 -17.67 9.35
CA GLN A 253 -18.73 -16.54 8.99
C GLN A 253 -19.00 -15.74 10.27
N VAL A 254 -18.53 -14.50 10.28
CA VAL A 254 -18.69 -13.57 11.42
C VAL A 254 -19.76 -12.54 11.11
N ILE A 255 -19.88 -12.12 9.86
CA ILE A 255 -20.81 -11.09 9.40
C ILE A 255 -21.96 -11.72 8.65
N ASP A 256 -23.16 -11.38 9.05
CA ASP A 256 -24.41 -11.64 8.35
C ASP A 256 -25.04 -10.30 7.96
N LEU A 257 -24.85 -9.91 6.70
CA LEU A 257 -25.33 -8.61 6.21
C LEU A 257 -26.87 -8.46 6.26
N GLU A 258 -27.61 -9.55 6.34
CA GLU A 258 -29.09 -9.48 6.40
C GLU A 258 -29.59 -9.26 7.83
N ASN A 259 -28.90 -9.83 8.84
CA ASN A 259 -29.35 -9.86 10.22
C ASN A 259 -28.47 -9.05 11.18
N ASP A 260 -27.28 -8.57 10.75
CA ASP A 260 -26.44 -7.74 11.58
C ASP A 260 -26.92 -6.29 11.64
N SER A 261 -26.75 -5.67 12.78
CA SER A 261 -27.08 -4.27 13.05
C SER A 261 -26.28 -3.30 12.20
N ASP A 262 -26.92 -2.19 11.85
CA ASP A 262 -26.27 -1.02 11.26
C ASP A 262 -25.65 -0.09 12.33
N ASP A 263 -25.77 -0.42 13.60
CA ASP A 263 -25.13 0.29 14.70
C ASP A 263 -23.68 -0.20 14.86
N VAL A 264 -22.73 0.74 14.74
CA VAL A 264 -21.27 0.46 14.80
C VAL A 264 -20.86 -0.12 16.15
N LEU A 265 -21.43 0.36 17.28
CA LEU A 265 -21.05 -0.10 18.61
C LEU A 265 -21.63 -1.48 18.92
N GLU A 266 -22.82 -1.76 18.41
CA GLU A 266 -23.41 -3.09 18.54
C GLU A 266 -22.62 -4.10 17.73
N LEU A 267 -22.23 -3.76 16.49
CA LEU A 267 -21.40 -4.60 15.65
C LEU A 267 -20.00 -4.80 16.26
N GLU A 268 -19.38 -3.75 16.80
CA GLU A 268 -18.11 -3.84 17.52
C GLU A 268 -18.23 -4.78 18.73
N SER A 269 -19.28 -4.66 19.51
CA SER A 269 -19.54 -5.51 20.68
C SER A 269 -19.69 -6.97 20.28
N LYS A 270 -20.42 -7.27 19.20
CA LYS A 270 -20.54 -8.60 18.61
C LYS A 270 -19.17 -9.17 18.21
N ILE A 271 -18.35 -8.36 17.53
CA ILE A 271 -17.01 -8.77 17.09
C ILE A 271 -16.12 -9.06 18.30
N ARG A 272 -16.10 -8.18 19.31
CA ARG A 272 -15.34 -8.38 20.56
C ARG A 272 -15.79 -9.65 21.30
N TYR A 273 -17.10 -9.90 21.37
CA TYR A 273 -17.63 -11.14 21.96
C TYR A 273 -17.13 -12.37 21.19
N ARG A 274 -17.16 -12.35 19.86
CA ARG A 274 -16.65 -13.47 19.02
C ARG A 274 -15.14 -13.70 19.22
N ILE A 275 -14.37 -12.64 19.41
CA ILE A 275 -12.94 -12.74 19.74
C ILE A 275 -12.77 -13.39 21.12
N GLN A 276 -13.53 -12.95 22.14
CA GLN A 276 -13.45 -13.48 23.50
C GLN A 276 -13.91 -14.94 23.60
N ASP A 277 -14.97 -15.30 22.92
CA ASP A 277 -15.49 -16.68 22.83
C ASP A 277 -14.44 -17.64 22.26
N ARG A 278 -13.63 -17.18 21.31
CA ARG A 278 -12.52 -17.94 20.73
C ARG A 278 -11.28 -17.99 21.62
N VAL A 279 -11.02 -16.94 22.40
CA VAL A 279 -9.92 -16.88 23.37
C VAL A 279 -10.10 -17.91 24.51
N GLY A 280 -11.34 -18.31 24.82
CA GLY A 280 -11.63 -19.38 25.77
C GLY A 280 -11.33 -20.80 25.26
N ALA A 281 -11.01 -20.97 23.96
CA ALA A 281 -10.62 -22.26 23.38
C ALA A 281 -9.10 -22.51 23.59
N GLU A 282 -8.67 -23.74 23.33
CA GLU A 282 -7.35 -24.30 23.62
C GLU A 282 -6.12 -23.52 23.10
N TYR A 283 -6.34 -22.46 22.28
CA TYR A 283 -5.30 -21.56 21.71
C TYR A 283 -5.76 -20.09 21.70
N PRO A 284 -5.69 -19.39 22.83
CA PRO A 284 -6.31 -18.07 23.00
C PRO A 284 -5.73 -16.96 22.12
N ASP A 285 -4.44 -16.98 21.78
CA ASP A 285 -3.78 -15.89 21.03
C ASP A 285 -3.94 -15.96 19.50
N GLU A 286 -4.45 -17.08 18.97
CA GLU A 286 -4.44 -17.32 17.52
C GLU A 286 -5.76 -16.98 16.83
N ASN A 287 -6.88 -17.05 17.56
CA ASN A 287 -8.21 -17.09 16.96
C ASN A 287 -8.84 -15.73 16.62
N TRP A 288 -8.41 -14.63 17.24
CA TRP A 288 -8.95 -13.30 16.92
C TRP A 288 -8.67 -12.88 15.47
N ARG A 289 -7.58 -13.37 14.87
CA ARG A 289 -7.18 -13.06 13.50
C ARG A 289 -8.18 -13.59 12.48
N GLU A 290 -8.72 -14.77 12.72
CA GLU A 290 -9.76 -15.37 11.88
C GLU A 290 -11.04 -14.51 11.88
N VAL A 291 -11.43 -14.00 13.06
CA VAL A 291 -12.60 -13.11 13.20
C VAL A 291 -12.42 -11.84 12.36
N ILE A 292 -11.26 -11.17 12.50
CA ILE A 292 -10.95 -9.96 11.75
C ILE A 292 -10.86 -10.22 10.24
N ASP A 293 -10.23 -11.33 9.84
CA ASP A 293 -10.09 -11.69 8.42
C ASP A 293 -11.43 -12.07 7.79
N ALA A 294 -12.37 -12.62 8.57
CA ALA A 294 -13.72 -12.93 8.11
C ALA A 294 -14.58 -11.69 7.86
N ILE A 295 -14.28 -10.56 8.50
CA ILE A 295 -14.99 -9.28 8.28
C ILE A 295 -14.54 -8.62 6.97
N ARG A 296 -13.30 -8.84 6.57
CA ARG A 296 -12.67 -8.14 5.43
C ARG A 296 -13.48 -8.14 4.14
N PRO A 297 -14.07 -9.26 3.67
CA PRO A 297 -14.87 -9.27 2.45
C PRO A 297 -16.10 -8.35 2.52
N PHE A 298 -16.59 -8.10 3.72
CA PHE A 298 -17.82 -7.33 3.99
C PHE A 298 -17.56 -5.85 4.32
N ALA A 299 -16.31 -5.44 4.51
CA ALA A 299 -15.97 -4.10 4.99
C ALA A 299 -16.59 -2.97 4.15
N ASN A 300 -16.56 -3.08 2.82
CA ASN A 300 -17.16 -2.09 1.93
C ASN A 300 -18.68 -2.08 2.00
N ALA A 301 -19.31 -3.25 2.15
CA ALA A 301 -20.76 -3.36 2.28
C ALA A 301 -21.23 -2.76 3.61
N LEU A 302 -20.57 -3.08 4.70
CA LEU A 302 -20.82 -2.50 6.03
C LEU A 302 -20.66 -0.98 6.01
N TRP A 303 -19.56 -0.47 5.44
CA TRP A 303 -19.32 0.96 5.33
C TRP A 303 -20.43 1.72 4.59
N ARG A 304 -20.98 1.14 3.53
CA ARG A 304 -22.09 1.72 2.76
C ARG A 304 -23.44 1.70 3.48
N ARG A 305 -23.63 0.77 4.43
CA ARG A 305 -24.83 0.68 5.26
C ARG A 305 -24.83 1.73 6.38
N PHE A 306 -23.63 2.08 6.88
CA PHE A 306 -23.50 3.09 7.92
C PHE A 306 -23.92 4.47 7.40
N ASP A 307 -24.80 5.14 8.14
CA ASP A 307 -25.09 6.54 7.92
C ASP A 307 -23.90 7.43 8.34
N TYR A 308 -24.02 8.74 8.12
CA TYR A 308 -22.93 9.69 8.42
C TYR A 308 -22.50 9.64 9.91
N GLU A 309 -23.44 9.54 10.84
CA GLU A 309 -23.12 9.50 12.28
C GLU A 309 -22.43 8.21 12.66
N GLN A 310 -22.86 7.07 12.11
CA GLN A 310 -22.23 5.78 12.32
C GLN A 310 -20.81 5.75 11.69
N GLN A 311 -20.64 6.30 10.50
CA GLN A 311 -19.32 6.44 9.89
C GLN A 311 -18.39 7.32 10.73
N ARG A 312 -18.88 8.45 11.24
CA ARG A 312 -18.13 9.33 12.15
C ARG A 312 -17.76 8.63 13.46
N LEU A 313 -18.69 7.88 14.02
CA LEU A 313 -18.48 7.10 15.25
C LEU A 313 -17.38 6.04 15.03
N PHE A 314 -17.44 5.29 13.93
CA PHE A 314 -16.38 4.34 13.56
C PHE A 314 -15.02 5.02 13.46
N LEU A 315 -14.91 6.13 12.71
CA LEU A 315 -13.65 6.85 12.52
C LEU A 315 -13.05 7.40 13.82
N THR A 316 -13.89 7.75 14.80
CA THR A 316 -13.45 8.38 16.05
C THR A 316 -13.22 7.40 17.20
N ARG A 317 -13.92 6.26 17.21
CA ARG A 317 -13.92 5.31 18.34
C ARG A 317 -13.30 3.96 17.99
N VAL A 318 -13.61 3.42 16.79
CA VAL A 318 -13.32 2.03 16.44
C VAL A 318 -12.11 1.90 15.52
N LEU A 319 -11.89 2.89 14.62
CA LEU A 319 -10.89 2.82 13.56
C LEU A 319 -9.50 2.42 14.06
N ARG A 320 -9.05 2.96 15.19
CA ARG A 320 -7.69 2.67 15.68
C ARG A 320 -7.52 1.22 16.14
N ASP A 321 -8.50 0.69 16.82
CA ASP A 321 -8.52 -0.73 17.20
C ASP A 321 -8.61 -1.62 15.96
N TRP A 322 -9.47 -1.26 15.02
CA TRP A 322 -9.56 -1.93 13.73
C TRP A 322 -8.21 -1.94 13.00
N ASP A 323 -7.53 -0.80 12.92
CA ASP A 323 -6.27 -0.66 12.20
C ASP A 323 -5.17 -1.57 12.73
N VAL A 324 -4.96 -1.63 14.05
CA VAL A 324 -3.88 -2.45 14.64
C VAL A 324 -4.15 -3.96 14.48
N HIS A 325 -5.42 -4.36 14.46
CA HIS A 325 -5.81 -5.75 14.25
C HIS A 325 -5.79 -6.14 12.76
N ARG A 326 -6.10 -5.17 11.87
CA ARG A 326 -6.23 -5.40 10.44
C ARG A 326 -4.90 -5.24 9.69
N HIS A 327 -4.13 -4.21 10.00
CA HIS A 327 -2.85 -3.89 9.36
C HIS A 327 -1.69 -4.43 10.20
N ARG A 328 -1.46 -5.72 10.05
CA ARG A 328 -0.51 -6.50 10.86
C ARG A 328 0.90 -6.46 10.27
N MET A 329 1.90 -6.65 11.12
CA MET A 329 3.30 -6.87 10.72
C MET A 329 3.54 -8.31 10.30
N SER A 330 4.58 -8.56 9.48
CA SER A 330 5.12 -9.90 9.33
C SER A 330 5.64 -10.41 10.69
N PRO A 331 5.65 -11.73 10.95
CA PRO A 331 6.22 -12.26 12.20
C PRO A 331 7.67 -11.84 12.44
N THR A 332 8.47 -11.80 11.37
CA THR A 332 9.88 -11.36 11.44
C THR A 332 10.00 -9.89 11.82
N THR A 333 9.20 -9.00 11.22
CA THR A 333 9.19 -7.57 11.57
C THR A 333 8.75 -7.38 13.03
N ALA A 334 7.71 -8.11 13.47
CA ALA A 334 7.21 -8.02 14.84
C ALA A 334 8.23 -8.49 15.86
N GLN A 335 8.92 -9.61 15.60
CA GLN A 335 9.97 -10.12 16.48
C GLN A 335 11.09 -9.10 16.62
N ARG A 336 11.60 -8.55 15.53
CA ARG A 336 12.71 -7.57 15.56
C ARG A 336 12.29 -6.27 16.27
N LEU A 337 11.06 -5.80 16.04
CA LEU A 337 10.55 -4.64 16.78
C LEU A 337 10.47 -4.93 18.26
N SER A 338 10.04 -6.14 18.68
CA SER A 338 10.05 -6.56 20.09
C SER A 338 11.45 -6.52 20.69
N GLU A 339 12.45 -7.01 19.97
CA GLU A 339 13.86 -6.97 20.41
C GLU A 339 14.35 -5.51 20.66
N LEU A 340 13.92 -4.56 19.79
CA LEU A 340 14.24 -3.14 19.98
C LEU A 340 13.51 -2.51 21.19
N LEU A 341 12.28 -2.94 21.45
CA LEU A 341 11.51 -2.49 22.61
C LEU A 341 12.10 -3.06 23.91
N ASP A 342 12.42 -4.36 23.94
CA ASP A 342 12.98 -5.06 25.10
C ASP A 342 14.37 -4.52 25.46
N SER A 343 15.17 -4.13 24.47
CA SER A 343 16.47 -3.48 24.67
C SER A 343 16.38 -1.97 24.97
N SER A 344 15.17 -1.41 25.02
CA SER A 344 14.91 0.03 25.23
C SER A 344 15.55 0.95 24.16
N ILE A 345 15.95 0.42 23.01
CA ILE A 345 16.35 1.23 21.86
C ILE A 345 15.13 1.98 21.30
N VAL A 346 13.98 1.32 21.28
CA VAL A 346 12.69 1.93 20.95
C VAL A 346 11.82 2.02 22.21
N THR A 347 11.28 3.19 22.47
CA THR A 347 10.27 3.40 23.51
C THR A 347 9.01 4.03 22.89
N THR A 348 7.85 3.74 23.48
CA THR A 348 6.57 4.32 23.02
C THR A 348 5.98 5.23 24.08
N GLN A 349 5.38 6.35 23.64
CA GLN A 349 4.70 7.28 24.53
C GLN A 349 3.40 7.80 23.89
N THR A 350 2.39 8.07 24.74
CA THR A 350 1.11 8.72 24.38
C THR A 350 1.12 10.19 24.68
#